data_2de4a73b5ee5bd5fcfedc5a5a51c1bc7
#
_entry.id   2de4a73b5ee5bd5fcfedc5a5a51c1bc7
#
_cell.length_a   1.000
_cell.length_b   1.000
_cell.length_c   1.000
_cell.angle_alpha   90.00
_cell.angle_beta   90.00
_cell.angle_gamma   90.00
#
_symmetry.space_group_name_H-M   'P 1'
#
loop_
_entity.id
_entity.type
_entity.pdbx_description
1 polymer ?
#
loop_
_entity_poly.entity_id
_entity_poly.type
_entity_poly.pdbx_seq_one_letter_code
_entity_poly.pdbx_strand_id
1 'polypeptide(L)'
;ASDVYKRQGMGHANINNVKGTENIVALCDVDWKYAKGVFDEFPNAKKYWDYRKMYDEMGKSIDGVIIATADHTHAIITADAMTMGKHVYCQKPLTHSVYESRLLTKLAASTGVVTQMGNQGASGEGTDLVCEWIWNGEIGEVTKVECATDRPIWPQGLNAPEKADRIPNTLNWDLFTGPAKLNPYNNVYHPWNWRGWWDYGTG
;
A
#
# COMPACT_ATOMS: atom_id res chain seq x y z
N ALA A 1 -1.74 5.96 -12.27
CA ALA A 1 -1.76 6.75 -11.03
C ALA A 1 -1.03 5.98 -9.93
N SER A 2 -0.18 6.64 -9.23
CA SER A 2 0.54 6.06 -8.10
C SER A 2 0.10 6.77 -6.83
N ASP A 3 -0.37 5.99 -5.87
CA ASP A 3 -0.65 6.51 -4.54
C ASP A 3 0.64 6.47 -3.72
N VAL A 4 1.17 7.64 -3.34
CA VAL A 4 2.47 7.75 -2.70
C VAL A 4 2.30 8.07 -1.23
N TYR A 5 2.00 7.09 -0.44
CA TYR A 5 1.93 7.27 1.01
C TYR A 5 3.30 7.25 1.72
N LYS A 6 4.40 7.01 1.02
CA LYS A 6 5.73 6.89 1.67
C LYS A 6 6.81 7.61 0.88
N ARG A 7 7.13 8.86 1.26
CA ARG A 7 8.22 9.66 0.66
C ARG A 7 9.58 8.93 0.55
N GLN A 8 9.83 7.94 1.40
CA GLN A 8 11.04 7.12 1.41
C GLN A 8 10.73 5.63 1.61
N GLY A 9 9.48 5.22 1.35
CA GLY A 9 9.04 3.85 1.49
C GLY A 9 8.71 3.20 0.15
N MET A 10 7.91 2.14 0.23
CA MET A 10 7.57 1.31 -0.94
C MET A 10 6.87 2.06 -2.07
N GLY A 11 6.05 3.09 -1.75
CA GLY A 11 5.40 3.90 -2.79
C GLY A 11 6.41 4.61 -3.69
N HIS A 12 7.42 5.27 -3.12
CA HIS A 12 8.48 5.92 -3.89
C HIS A 12 9.33 4.89 -4.65
N ALA A 13 9.67 3.75 -4.03
CA ALA A 13 10.38 2.67 -4.71
C ALA A 13 9.58 2.14 -5.92
N ASN A 14 8.27 1.93 -5.77
CA ASN A 14 7.41 1.48 -6.85
C ASN A 14 7.37 2.48 -8.02
N ILE A 15 7.24 3.78 -7.74
CA ILE A 15 7.29 4.81 -8.80
C ILE A 15 8.64 4.78 -9.51
N ASN A 16 9.74 4.71 -8.78
CA ASN A 16 11.07 4.67 -9.38
C ASN A 16 11.27 3.46 -10.29
N ASN A 17 10.65 2.34 -9.97
CA ASN A 17 10.73 1.14 -10.81
C ASN A 17 9.94 1.25 -12.12
N VAL A 18 8.89 2.08 -12.16
CA VAL A 18 8.02 2.19 -13.35
C VAL A 18 8.17 3.52 -14.11
N LYS A 19 8.79 4.55 -13.53
CA LYS A 19 8.88 5.88 -14.16
C LYS A 19 9.64 5.92 -15.49
N GLY A 20 10.45 4.90 -15.78
CA GLY A 20 11.19 4.77 -17.04
C GLY A 20 10.39 4.08 -18.15
N THR A 21 9.32 3.40 -17.81
CA THR A 21 8.50 2.61 -18.74
C THR A 21 7.06 3.10 -18.83
N GLU A 22 6.56 3.75 -17.76
CA GLU A 22 5.16 4.15 -17.65
C GLU A 22 5.01 5.67 -17.54
N ASN A 23 3.86 6.17 -17.98
CA ASN A 23 3.51 7.58 -17.86
C ASN A 23 2.77 7.84 -16.54
N ILE A 24 3.40 8.54 -15.62
CA ILE A 24 2.80 8.91 -14.33
C ILE A 24 1.89 10.13 -14.53
N VAL A 25 0.59 9.88 -14.64
CA VAL A 25 -0.40 10.91 -14.98
C VAL A 25 -1.05 11.56 -13.77
N ALA A 26 -1.11 10.85 -12.64
CA ALA A 26 -1.71 11.35 -11.40
C ALA A 26 -1.02 10.78 -10.16
N LEU A 27 -1.02 11.57 -9.09
CA LEU A 27 -0.52 11.21 -7.77
C LEU A 27 -1.57 11.58 -6.72
N CYS A 28 -1.80 10.69 -5.77
CA CYS A 28 -2.73 10.91 -4.67
C CYS A 28 -2.05 10.61 -3.33
N ASP A 29 -2.15 11.54 -2.39
CA ASP A 29 -1.67 11.34 -1.02
C ASP A 29 -2.47 12.21 -0.05
N VAL A 30 -2.74 11.67 1.12
CA VAL A 30 -3.47 12.35 2.19
C VAL A 30 -2.58 13.27 3.05
N ASP A 31 -1.25 13.17 2.91
CA ASP A 31 -0.29 14.08 3.54
C ASP A 31 0.63 14.75 2.49
N TRP A 32 0.26 15.93 2.08
CA TRP A 32 0.98 16.68 1.04
C TRP A 32 2.37 17.17 1.48
N LYS A 33 2.59 17.38 2.77
CA LYS A 33 3.93 17.67 3.26
C LYS A 33 4.84 16.45 3.09
N TYR A 34 4.30 15.28 3.38
CA TYR A 34 5.02 14.02 3.28
C TYR A 34 5.28 13.64 1.82
N ALA A 35 4.28 13.83 0.95
CA ALA A 35 4.37 13.53 -0.49
C ALA A 35 5.16 14.56 -1.30
N LYS A 36 5.46 15.74 -0.73
CA LYS A 36 6.02 16.88 -1.48
C LYS A 36 7.19 16.53 -2.40
N GLY A 37 8.13 15.73 -1.93
CA GLY A 37 9.31 15.38 -2.75
C GLY A 37 8.95 14.63 -4.03
N VAL A 38 7.98 13.72 -3.96
CA VAL A 38 7.51 12.99 -5.15
C VAL A 38 6.64 13.89 -6.03
N PHE A 39 5.83 14.75 -5.45
CA PHE A 39 5.04 15.72 -6.21
C PHE A 39 5.93 16.70 -7.01
N ASP A 40 7.07 17.08 -6.44
CA ASP A 40 8.05 17.94 -7.11
C ASP A 40 8.80 17.18 -8.24
N GLU A 41 9.04 15.88 -8.07
CA GLU A 41 9.69 15.02 -9.09
C GLU A 41 8.78 14.83 -10.31
N PHE A 42 7.45 14.83 -10.12
CA PHE A 42 6.48 14.66 -11.22
C PHE A 42 5.57 15.89 -11.36
N PRO A 43 6.10 17.05 -11.84
CA PRO A 43 5.36 18.29 -11.89
C PRO A 43 4.14 18.24 -12.84
N ASN A 44 4.20 17.43 -13.88
CA ASN A 44 3.14 17.29 -14.88
C ASN A 44 2.01 16.34 -14.43
N ALA A 45 2.25 15.48 -13.45
CA ALA A 45 1.19 14.63 -12.91
C ALA A 45 0.21 15.46 -12.09
N LYS A 46 -1.10 15.22 -12.24
CA LYS A 46 -2.11 15.88 -11.40
C LYS A 46 -2.03 15.35 -9.96
N LYS A 47 -2.26 16.22 -8.98
CA LYS A 47 -2.15 15.89 -7.55
C LYS A 47 -3.52 15.91 -6.91
N TYR A 48 -3.80 14.90 -6.09
CA TYR A 48 -5.09 14.70 -5.42
C TYR A 48 -4.90 14.39 -3.93
N TRP A 49 -5.84 14.85 -3.13
CA TRP A 49 -6.00 14.42 -1.73
C TRP A 49 -6.81 13.13 -1.63
N ASP A 50 -7.83 13.02 -2.49
CA ASP A 50 -8.83 11.97 -2.49
C ASP A 50 -8.74 11.17 -3.80
N TYR A 51 -8.43 9.87 -3.69
CA TYR A 51 -8.33 8.99 -4.85
C TYR A 51 -9.65 8.87 -5.63
N ARG A 52 -10.80 9.04 -4.96
CA ARG A 52 -12.12 8.99 -5.62
C ARG A 52 -12.27 10.14 -6.60
N LYS A 53 -11.85 11.35 -6.21
CA LYS A 53 -11.80 12.50 -7.12
C LYS A 53 -10.83 12.30 -8.26
N MET A 54 -9.68 11.66 -7.98
CA MET A 54 -8.74 11.29 -9.02
C MET A 54 -9.38 10.33 -10.04
N TYR A 55 -10.12 9.35 -9.58
CA TYR A 55 -10.81 8.41 -10.47
C TYR A 55 -11.94 9.08 -11.24
N ASP A 56 -12.73 9.94 -10.61
CA ASP A 56 -13.81 10.69 -11.26
C ASP A 56 -13.29 11.58 -12.40
N GLU A 57 -12.19 12.29 -12.16
CA GLU A 57 -11.64 13.25 -13.13
C GLU A 57 -10.75 12.59 -14.19
N MET A 58 -9.98 11.58 -13.80
CA MET A 58 -8.92 11.01 -14.63
C MET A 58 -9.14 9.54 -15.00
N GLY A 59 -10.23 8.91 -14.56
CA GLY A 59 -10.43 7.49 -14.75
C GLY A 59 -10.30 7.00 -16.20
N LYS A 60 -10.62 7.83 -17.20
CA LYS A 60 -10.44 7.50 -18.63
C LYS A 60 -8.98 7.53 -19.09
N SER A 61 -8.10 8.20 -18.36
CA SER A 61 -6.68 8.38 -18.68
C SER A 61 -5.76 7.51 -17.82
N ILE A 62 -6.33 6.66 -16.97
CA ILE A 62 -5.61 5.76 -16.09
C ILE A 62 -5.87 4.33 -16.54
N ASP A 63 -4.83 3.59 -16.89
CA ASP A 63 -4.91 2.17 -17.28
C ASP A 63 -4.61 1.27 -16.08
N GLY A 64 -3.68 1.65 -15.23
CA GLY A 64 -3.27 0.91 -14.05
C GLY A 64 -3.02 1.79 -12.83
N VAL A 65 -3.12 1.20 -11.66
CA VAL A 65 -2.97 1.88 -10.37
C VAL A 65 -1.97 1.14 -9.50
N ILE A 66 -1.03 1.89 -8.91
CA ILE A 66 -0.13 1.38 -7.89
C ILE A 66 -0.60 1.90 -6.53
N ILE A 67 -0.94 0.99 -5.62
CA ILE A 67 -1.47 1.30 -4.30
C ILE A 67 -0.42 0.94 -3.25
N ALA A 68 0.04 1.94 -2.49
CA ALA A 68 1.06 1.81 -1.44
C ALA A 68 0.70 2.66 -0.22
N THR A 69 -0.55 2.69 0.14
CA THR A 69 -1.15 3.41 1.27
C THR A 69 -0.94 2.69 2.59
N ALA A 70 -1.63 3.09 3.67
CA ALA A 70 -1.69 2.32 4.89
C ALA A 70 -2.53 1.05 4.69
N ASP A 71 -2.19 -0.02 5.42
CA ASP A 71 -2.71 -1.38 5.21
C ASP A 71 -4.24 -1.44 5.13
N HIS A 72 -4.93 -0.72 6.02
CA HIS A 72 -6.40 -0.68 6.13
C HIS A 72 -7.12 -0.05 4.93
N THR A 73 -6.39 0.70 4.08
CA THR A 73 -6.98 1.36 2.90
C THR A 73 -6.70 0.61 1.60
N HIS A 74 -5.84 -0.40 1.62
CA HIS A 74 -5.49 -1.17 0.42
C HIS A 74 -6.72 -1.74 -0.29
N ALA A 75 -7.59 -2.42 0.45
CA ALA A 75 -8.70 -3.15 -0.13
C ALA A 75 -9.73 -2.24 -0.80
N ILE A 76 -10.13 -1.16 -0.15
CA ILE A 76 -11.16 -0.25 -0.69
C ILE A 76 -10.68 0.44 -1.97
N ILE A 77 -9.44 0.94 -1.98
CA ILE A 77 -8.86 1.60 -3.16
C ILE A 77 -8.70 0.60 -4.31
N THR A 78 -8.26 -0.64 -4.00
CA THR A 78 -8.13 -1.73 -4.97
C THR A 78 -9.47 -2.11 -5.56
N ALA A 79 -10.51 -2.29 -4.73
CA ALA A 79 -11.84 -2.67 -5.17
C ALA A 79 -12.44 -1.62 -6.12
N ASP A 80 -12.31 -0.35 -5.80
CA ASP A 80 -12.78 0.75 -6.63
C ASP A 80 -12.05 0.77 -7.99
N ALA A 81 -10.71 0.63 -7.99
CA ALA A 81 -9.92 0.54 -9.23
C ALA A 81 -10.36 -0.64 -10.11
N MET A 82 -10.50 -1.84 -9.53
CA MET A 82 -10.92 -3.04 -10.26
C MET A 82 -12.33 -2.90 -10.84
N THR A 83 -13.25 -2.33 -10.07
CA THR A 83 -14.63 -2.08 -10.52
C THR A 83 -14.69 -1.11 -11.71
N MET A 84 -13.73 -0.19 -11.79
CA MET A 84 -13.57 0.73 -12.91
C MET A 84 -12.74 0.13 -14.07
N GLY A 85 -12.41 -1.15 -14.02
CA GLY A 85 -11.64 -1.84 -15.06
C GLY A 85 -10.16 -1.48 -15.11
N LYS A 86 -9.56 -1.00 -13.98
CA LYS A 86 -8.14 -0.65 -13.92
C LYS A 86 -7.31 -1.83 -13.47
N HIS A 87 -6.14 -2.01 -14.08
CA HIS A 87 -5.14 -2.95 -13.59
C HIS A 87 -4.56 -2.46 -12.26
N VAL A 88 -4.23 -3.36 -11.35
CA VAL A 88 -3.83 -2.98 -10.00
C VAL A 88 -2.55 -3.69 -9.57
N TYR A 89 -1.60 -2.90 -9.09
CA TYR A 89 -0.50 -3.36 -8.26
C TYR A 89 -0.72 -2.83 -6.84
N CYS A 90 -1.02 -3.72 -5.89
CA CYS A 90 -1.27 -3.35 -4.49
C CYS A 90 -0.16 -3.87 -3.59
N GLN A 91 0.40 -3.02 -2.74
CA GLN A 91 1.42 -3.40 -1.77
C GLN A 91 0.91 -4.43 -0.75
N LYS A 92 1.86 -5.16 -0.16
CA LYS A 92 1.58 -6.08 0.96
C LYS A 92 1.37 -5.27 2.28
N PRO A 93 0.51 -5.77 3.16
CA PRO A 93 -0.44 -6.86 2.97
C PRO A 93 -1.53 -6.46 1.98
N LEU A 94 -2.05 -7.42 1.23
CA LEU A 94 -3.06 -7.12 0.20
C LEU A 94 -4.30 -6.44 0.79
N THR A 95 -4.68 -6.86 1.99
CA THR A 95 -5.88 -6.39 2.69
C THR A 95 -5.65 -6.39 4.19
N HIS A 96 -6.56 -5.75 4.93
CA HIS A 96 -6.56 -5.69 6.38
C HIS A 96 -7.41 -6.81 7.02
N SER A 97 -8.33 -7.40 6.26
CA SER A 97 -9.20 -8.48 6.73
C SER A 97 -9.36 -9.61 5.71
N VAL A 98 -9.75 -10.80 6.21
CA VAL A 98 -10.06 -11.96 5.35
C VAL A 98 -11.26 -11.69 4.44
N TYR A 99 -12.25 -10.96 4.93
CA TYR A 99 -13.40 -10.56 4.12
C TYR A 99 -12.98 -9.76 2.88
N GLU A 100 -12.13 -8.78 3.06
CA GLU A 100 -11.59 -7.95 1.97
C GLU A 100 -10.82 -8.79 0.95
N SER A 101 -9.98 -9.73 1.40
CA SER A 101 -9.26 -10.64 0.49
C SER A 101 -10.20 -11.46 -0.39
N ARG A 102 -11.26 -11.99 0.21
CA ARG A 102 -12.29 -12.75 -0.52
C ARG A 102 -13.07 -11.87 -1.50
N LEU A 103 -13.34 -10.62 -1.12
CA LEU A 103 -13.99 -9.65 -2.00
C LEU A 103 -13.11 -9.35 -3.22
N LEU A 104 -11.84 -9.02 -3.01
CA LEU A 104 -10.91 -8.74 -4.11
C LEU A 104 -10.73 -9.94 -5.05
N THR A 105 -10.70 -11.16 -4.50
CA THR A 105 -10.65 -12.38 -5.33
C THR A 105 -11.86 -12.49 -6.27
N LYS A 106 -13.07 -12.21 -5.76
CA LYS A 106 -14.30 -12.21 -6.57
C LYS A 106 -14.29 -11.10 -7.62
N LEU A 107 -13.83 -9.89 -7.24
CA LEU A 107 -13.73 -8.77 -8.16
C LEU A 107 -12.72 -9.05 -9.27
N ALA A 108 -11.55 -9.62 -8.97
CA ALA A 108 -10.57 -10.00 -9.98
C ALA A 108 -11.17 -10.97 -11.00
N ALA A 109 -11.90 -11.99 -10.53
CA ALA A 109 -12.55 -12.97 -11.39
C ALA A 109 -13.66 -12.33 -12.26
N SER A 110 -14.45 -11.39 -11.71
CA SER A 110 -15.58 -10.80 -12.40
C SER A 110 -15.20 -9.67 -13.37
N THR A 111 -14.14 -8.93 -13.07
CA THR A 111 -13.69 -7.80 -13.91
C THR A 111 -12.64 -8.19 -14.95
N GLY A 112 -11.92 -9.29 -14.71
CA GLY A 112 -10.84 -9.75 -15.61
C GLY A 112 -9.62 -8.84 -15.66
N VAL A 113 -9.48 -7.86 -14.74
CA VAL A 113 -8.33 -6.99 -14.69
C VAL A 113 -7.08 -7.73 -14.18
N VAL A 114 -5.91 -7.32 -14.61
CA VAL A 114 -4.65 -7.86 -14.12
C VAL A 114 -4.37 -7.30 -12.74
N THR A 115 -4.03 -8.18 -11.80
CA THR A 115 -3.73 -7.82 -10.43
C THR A 115 -2.42 -8.41 -9.97
N GLN A 116 -1.65 -7.66 -9.18
CA GLN A 116 -0.40 -8.10 -8.59
C GLN A 116 -0.28 -7.57 -7.16
N MET A 117 0.06 -8.43 -6.23
CA MET A 117 0.46 -8.01 -4.88
C MET A 117 1.96 -7.69 -4.84
N GLY A 118 2.31 -6.60 -4.17
CA GLY A 118 3.69 -6.16 -3.99
C GLY A 118 4.46 -6.97 -2.96
N ASN A 119 4.86 -8.17 -3.33
CA ASN A 119 5.63 -9.08 -2.48
C ASN A 119 7.06 -9.21 -3.03
N GLN A 120 7.86 -8.15 -2.88
CA GLN A 120 9.15 -7.97 -3.55
C GLN A 120 10.14 -9.10 -3.30
N GLY A 121 10.17 -9.65 -2.09
CA GLY A 121 11.07 -10.76 -1.74
C GLY A 121 10.82 -12.03 -2.56
N ALA A 122 9.58 -12.26 -3.00
CA ALA A 122 9.23 -13.41 -3.81
C ALA A 122 9.59 -13.28 -5.30
N SER A 123 9.97 -12.07 -5.74
CA SER A 123 10.35 -11.79 -7.14
C SER A 123 11.87 -11.67 -7.31
N GLY A 124 12.64 -12.03 -6.30
CA GLY A 124 14.08 -11.95 -6.32
C GLY A 124 14.74 -13.25 -6.77
N GLU A 125 15.80 -13.13 -7.54
CA GLU A 125 16.63 -14.24 -8.05
C GLU A 125 17.09 -15.22 -6.94
N GLY A 126 17.30 -14.69 -5.72
CA GLY A 126 17.68 -15.51 -4.57
C GLY A 126 16.62 -16.54 -4.15
N THR A 127 15.33 -16.25 -4.35
CA THR A 127 14.26 -17.21 -4.08
C THR A 127 14.30 -18.36 -5.08
N ASP A 128 14.51 -18.05 -6.36
CA ASP A 128 14.60 -19.06 -7.42
C ASP A 128 15.81 -19.96 -7.20
N LEU A 129 16.98 -19.39 -6.86
CA LEU A 129 18.20 -20.15 -6.53
C LEU A 129 18.01 -21.09 -5.34
N VAL A 130 17.33 -20.64 -4.28
CA VAL A 130 17.04 -21.50 -3.11
C VAL A 130 16.12 -22.65 -3.52
N CYS A 131 15.13 -22.41 -4.34
CA CYS A 131 14.26 -23.46 -4.86
C CYS A 131 15.05 -24.46 -5.72
N GLU A 132 15.89 -23.98 -6.61
CA GLU A 132 16.76 -24.84 -7.44
C GLU A 132 17.67 -25.73 -6.59
N TRP A 133 18.35 -25.17 -5.60
CA TRP A 133 19.23 -25.94 -4.71
C TRP A 133 18.49 -27.02 -3.93
N ILE A 134 17.29 -26.72 -3.43
CA ILE A 134 16.46 -27.69 -2.72
C ILE A 134 16.01 -28.80 -3.67
N TRP A 135 15.49 -28.45 -4.85
CA TRP A 135 14.98 -29.42 -5.81
C TRP A 135 16.08 -30.29 -6.43
N ASN A 136 17.29 -29.75 -6.60
CA ASN A 136 18.44 -30.49 -7.08
C ASN A 136 19.13 -31.33 -6.00
N GLY A 137 18.67 -31.23 -4.74
CA GLY A 137 19.21 -32.00 -3.65
C GLY A 137 20.55 -31.51 -3.09
N GLU A 138 20.94 -30.27 -3.39
CA GLU A 138 22.23 -29.68 -2.96
C GLU A 138 22.42 -29.70 -1.42
N ILE A 139 21.31 -29.60 -0.69
CA ILE A 139 21.31 -29.67 0.79
C ILE A 139 20.77 -31.02 1.32
N GLY A 140 20.53 -31.98 0.44
CA GLY A 140 19.91 -33.27 0.77
C GLY A 140 18.43 -33.14 1.08
N GLU A 141 17.87 -34.15 1.77
CA GLU A 141 16.45 -34.16 2.18
C GLU A 141 16.21 -33.10 3.26
N VAL A 142 15.22 -32.23 3.03
CA VAL A 142 14.82 -31.21 4.01
C VAL A 142 13.99 -31.85 5.10
N THR A 143 14.59 -32.05 6.28
CA THR A 143 13.93 -32.66 7.45
C THR A 143 13.42 -31.64 8.47
N LYS A 144 13.92 -30.40 8.43
CA LYS A 144 13.56 -29.33 9.36
C LYS A 144 13.64 -27.96 8.72
N VAL A 145 12.67 -27.11 9.02
CA VAL A 145 12.66 -25.69 8.65
C VAL A 145 12.49 -24.86 9.91
N GLU A 146 13.38 -23.91 10.13
CA GLU A 146 13.28 -22.94 11.22
C GLU A 146 13.07 -21.54 10.65
N CYS A 147 11.98 -20.88 11.06
CA CYS A 147 11.67 -19.52 10.67
C CYS A 147 11.68 -18.61 11.91
N ALA A 148 12.39 -17.50 11.83
CA ALA A 148 12.42 -16.50 12.88
C ALA A 148 12.21 -15.10 12.33
N THR A 149 11.62 -14.21 13.13
CA THR A 149 11.42 -12.80 12.81
C THR A 149 11.59 -11.96 14.06
N ASP A 150 12.11 -10.75 13.88
CA ASP A 150 12.16 -9.70 14.90
C ASP A 150 10.94 -8.78 14.87
N ARG A 151 9.96 -9.10 14.03
CA ARG A 151 8.71 -8.34 13.87
C ARG A 151 7.65 -8.81 14.86
N PRO A 152 6.73 -7.88 15.25
CA PRO A 152 6.66 -6.46 14.89
C PRO A 152 7.66 -5.61 15.71
N ILE A 153 8.26 -4.61 15.06
CA ILE A 153 9.16 -3.62 15.70
C ILE A 153 8.44 -2.29 16.05
N TRP A 154 7.21 -2.16 15.60
CA TRP A 154 6.37 -1.00 15.91
C TRP A 154 5.90 -1.05 17.35
N PRO A 155 5.68 0.10 18.03
CA PRO A 155 5.16 0.12 19.38
C PRO A 155 3.90 -0.74 19.48
N GLN A 156 3.88 -1.68 20.45
CA GLN A 156 2.79 -2.61 20.69
C GLN A 156 2.27 -2.42 22.11
N GLY A 157 1.00 -2.77 22.34
CA GLY A 157 0.39 -2.74 23.67
C GLY A 157 0.23 -1.33 24.27
N LEU A 158 0.26 -0.31 23.44
CA LEU A 158 0.00 1.06 23.89
C LEU A 158 -1.48 1.27 24.14
N ASN A 159 -1.80 2.04 25.17
CA ASN A 159 -3.15 2.56 25.38
C ASN A 159 -3.48 3.62 24.32
N ALA A 160 -4.76 3.75 23.98
CA ALA A 160 -5.23 4.84 23.14
C ALA A 160 -4.83 6.20 23.75
N PRO A 161 -4.45 7.19 22.94
CA PRO A 161 -4.11 8.52 23.43
C PRO A 161 -5.29 9.14 24.20
N GLU A 162 -5.00 9.71 25.37
CA GLU A 162 -6.03 10.40 26.16
C GLU A 162 -6.49 11.74 25.55
N LYS A 163 -5.63 12.34 24.75
CA LYS A 163 -5.88 13.67 24.15
C LYS A 163 -5.64 13.63 22.65
N ALA A 164 -6.43 14.40 21.94
CA ALA A 164 -6.22 14.66 20.51
C ALA A 164 -5.12 15.71 20.32
N ASP A 165 -4.30 15.52 19.29
CA ASP A 165 -3.41 16.54 18.79
C ASP A 165 -4.10 17.38 17.71
N ARG A 166 -3.51 18.53 17.39
CA ARG A 166 -3.94 19.34 16.26
C ARG A 166 -3.58 18.64 14.94
N ILE A 167 -4.56 18.43 14.09
CA ILE A 167 -4.31 17.90 12.74
C ILE A 167 -3.45 18.91 11.97
N PRO A 168 -2.31 18.49 11.38
CA PRO A 168 -1.52 19.35 10.49
C PRO A 168 -2.37 19.80 9.27
N ASN A 169 -2.21 21.05 8.85
CA ASN A 169 -2.94 21.59 7.68
C ASN A 169 -2.60 20.86 6.36
N THR A 170 -1.53 20.07 6.35
CA THR A 170 -1.05 19.29 5.22
C THR A 170 -1.51 17.84 5.23
N LEU A 171 -2.30 17.45 6.24
CA LEU A 171 -2.83 16.10 6.42
C LEU A 171 -4.35 16.12 6.40
N ASN A 172 -4.94 15.29 5.56
CA ASN A 172 -6.37 15.00 5.64
C ASN A 172 -6.57 13.74 6.48
N TRP A 173 -6.88 13.92 7.76
CA TRP A 173 -7.02 12.83 8.71
C TRP A 173 -8.24 11.94 8.45
N ASP A 174 -9.34 12.51 7.97
CA ASP A 174 -10.54 11.75 7.59
C ASP A 174 -10.24 10.78 6.44
N LEU A 175 -9.57 11.26 5.40
CA LEU A 175 -9.15 10.42 4.28
C LEU A 175 -8.10 9.38 4.68
N PHE A 176 -7.18 9.73 5.61
CA PHE A 176 -6.25 8.76 6.16
C PHE A 176 -6.98 7.63 6.88
N THR A 177 -7.95 7.97 7.72
CA THR A 177 -8.73 7.00 8.48
C THR A 177 -9.56 6.10 7.57
N GLY A 178 -10.13 6.65 6.49
CA GLY A 178 -10.84 5.89 5.45
C GLY A 178 -11.90 4.95 6.02
N PRO A 179 -11.81 3.64 5.77
CA PRO A 179 -12.79 2.66 6.23
C PRO A 179 -12.66 2.30 7.72
N ALA A 180 -11.57 2.69 8.38
CA ALA A 180 -11.37 2.41 9.79
C ALA A 180 -12.20 3.33 10.68
N LYS A 181 -12.28 2.99 11.97
CA LYS A 181 -12.93 3.87 12.96
C LYS A 181 -12.23 5.23 12.99
N LEU A 182 -13.01 6.30 12.89
CA LEU A 182 -12.50 7.66 13.03
C LEU A 182 -12.10 7.92 14.50
N ASN A 183 -10.82 7.77 14.77
CA ASN A 183 -10.24 8.16 16.06
C ASN A 183 -9.80 9.63 16.01
N PRO A 184 -9.82 10.35 17.14
CA PRO A 184 -9.20 11.66 17.22
C PRO A 184 -7.72 11.59 16.79
N TYR A 185 -7.27 12.56 16.01
CA TYR A 185 -5.89 12.58 15.54
C TYR A 185 -4.90 12.64 16.72
N ASN A 186 -3.86 11.84 16.61
CA ASN A 186 -2.70 11.94 17.47
C ASN A 186 -1.44 11.54 16.68
N ASN A 187 -0.30 12.17 16.98
CA ASN A 187 0.97 11.91 16.32
C ASN A 187 1.54 10.50 16.57
N VAL A 188 0.99 9.77 17.54
CA VAL A 188 1.34 8.34 17.74
C VAL A 188 0.83 7.44 16.62
N TYR A 189 -0.11 7.90 15.80
CA TYR A 189 -0.60 7.12 14.66
C TYR A 189 0.17 7.39 13.38
N HIS A 190 0.42 8.64 13.08
CA HIS A 190 0.93 9.11 11.79
C HIS A 190 2.27 9.86 11.98
N PRO A 191 3.26 9.73 11.06
CA PRO A 191 3.15 9.07 9.75
C PRO A 191 3.56 7.59 9.72
N TRP A 192 4.12 7.01 10.79
CA TRP A 192 4.73 5.69 10.73
C TRP A 192 4.10 4.64 11.64
N ASN A 193 3.74 5.04 12.86
CA ASN A 193 3.39 4.11 13.94
C ASN A 193 1.99 3.49 13.79
N TRP A 194 1.22 3.93 12.79
CA TRP A 194 -0.08 3.33 12.47
C TRP A 194 0.00 1.81 12.30
N ARG A 195 1.16 1.28 11.94
CA ARG A 195 1.38 -0.17 11.77
C ARG A 195 1.16 -0.97 13.04
N GLY A 196 1.45 -0.39 14.21
CA GLY A 196 1.26 -1.01 15.51
C GLY A 196 -0.16 -0.91 16.05
N TRP A 197 -1.09 -0.31 15.32
CA TRP A 197 -2.47 -0.09 15.75
C TRP A 197 -3.44 -0.94 14.94
N TRP A 198 -4.28 -1.71 15.64
CA TRP A 198 -5.25 -2.62 15.04
C TRP A 198 -6.17 -1.97 14.00
N ASP A 199 -6.52 -0.70 14.19
CA ASP A 199 -7.40 0.03 13.27
C ASP A 199 -6.74 0.31 11.91
N TYR A 200 -5.41 0.33 11.84
CA TYR A 200 -4.68 0.84 10.66
C TYR A 200 -3.64 -0.10 10.08
N GLY A 201 -3.09 -0.99 10.88
CA GLY A 201 -1.98 -1.84 10.48
C GLY A 201 -2.13 -3.30 10.90
N THR A 202 -1.20 -4.10 10.43
CA THR A 202 -1.14 -5.55 10.67
C THR A 202 0.10 -5.97 11.49
N GLY A 203 0.88 -5.00 11.96
CA GLY A 203 2.10 -5.21 12.75
C GLY A 203 3.41 -5.10 12.01
#